data_69e5b4431e996c5b13525b7530dfe0de
#
_entry.id   69e5b4431e996c5b13525b7530dfe0de
#
_cell.length_a   1.000
_cell.length_b   1.000
_cell.length_c   1.000
_cell.angle_alpha   90.00
_cell.angle_beta   90.00
_cell.angle_gamma   90.00
#
_symmetry.space_group_name_H-M   'P 1'
#
loop_
_entity.id
_entity.type
_entity.pdbx_description
1 polymer ?
#
loop_
_entity_poly.entity_id
_entity_poly.type
_entity_poly.pdbx_seq_one_letter_code
_entity_poly.pdbx_strand_id
1 'polypeptide(L)'
;MKKIIPILFSLILSFSANADLDQAIAYAEAGDVGKGQIELYNISQRALEGQPKSMCEFGTMYKKEGYWIVQSDKDASDWWLKSAEMGYAPCQFNIGTAYLIGSGIEKDLSKAKYWLQKAIDNTYEKYSKSAKVIYAIHELDNY
;
A
#
# COMPACT_ATOMS: atom_id res chain seq x y z
N MET A 1 -10.94 -15.55 -26.31
CA MET A 1 -9.85 -14.57 -26.23
C MET A 1 -10.39 -13.25 -26.77
N LYS A 2 -10.85 -12.34 -25.88
CA LYS A 2 -11.30 -11.00 -26.30
C LYS A 2 -10.08 -10.10 -26.38
N LYS A 3 -9.78 -9.60 -27.57
CA LYS A 3 -8.70 -8.63 -27.83
C LYS A 3 -8.99 -7.37 -27.01
N ILE A 4 -8.07 -6.99 -26.14
CA ILE A 4 -8.08 -5.71 -25.42
C ILE A 4 -7.92 -4.62 -26.49
N ILE A 5 -8.93 -3.77 -26.59
CA ILE A 5 -9.05 -2.75 -27.62
C ILE A 5 -8.05 -1.62 -27.32
N PRO A 6 -7.15 -1.25 -28.22
CA PRO A 6 -6.17 -0.18 -28.01
C PRO A 6 -6.79 1.24 -27.96
N ILE A 7 -8.11 1.37 -28.07
CA ILE A 7 -8.82 2.68 -28.10
C ILE A 7 -8.94 3.31 -26.70
N LEU A 8 -8.73 2.55 -25.64
CA LEU A 8 -8.76 3.06 -24.25
C LEU A 8 -7.52 3.89 -23.85
N PHE A 9 -6.48 3.86 -24.65
CA PHE A 9 -5.21 4.53 -24.33
C PHE A 9 -5.24 6.05 -24.45
N SER A 10 -6.16 6.62 -25.25
CA SER A 10 -6.24 8.07 -25.46
C SER A 10 -7.19 8.81 -24.50
N LEU A 11 -8.05 8.09 -23.78
CA LEU A 11 -9.00 8.68 -22.82
C LEU A 11 -8.45 8.72 -21.39
N ILE A 12 -7.32 8.08 -21.13
CA ILE A 12 -6.71 7.96 -19.79
C ILE A 12 -5.97 9.25 -19.36
N LEU A 13 -5.66 10.16 -20.28
CA LEU A 13 -4.87 11.36 -20.01
C LEU A 13 -5.64 12.53 -19.34
N SER A 14 -6.94 12.41 -19.09
CA SER A 14 -7.73 13.49 -18.48
C SER A 14 -8.30 13.17 -17.10
N PHE A 15 -7.99 12.02 -16.51
CA PHE A 15 -8.46 11.69 -15.17
C PHE A 15 -7.52 12.28 -14.11
N SER A 16 -8.13 13.01 -13.18
CA SER A 16 -7.52 13.73 -12.08
C SER A 16 -6.38 12.93 -11.40
N ALA A 17 -5.22 13.55 -11.25
CA ALA A 17 -4.04 13.01 -10.58
C ALA A 17 -4.22 12.75 -9.07
N ASN A 18 -5.44 12.87 -8.54
CA ASN A 18 -5.77 12.77 -7.11
C ASN A 18 -6.67 11.59 -6.75
N ALA A 19 -7.02 10.73 -7.71
CA ALA A 19 -7.75 9.52 -7.38
C ALA A 19 -6.82 8.56 -6.63
N ASP A 20 -7.35 7.87 -5.63
CA ASP A 20 -6.61 6.99 -4.75
C ASP A 20 -7.27 5.61 -4.63
N LEU A 21 -6.68 4.75 -3.82
CA LEU A 21 -7.17 3.38 -3.64
C LEU A 21 -8.62 3.35 -3.10
N ASP A 22 -8.98 4.27 -2.20
CA ASP A 22 -10.34 4.34 -1.63
C ASP A 22 -11.37 4.66 -2.73
N GLN A 23 -11.01 5.50 -3.69
CA GLN A 23 -11.86 5.81 -4.85
C GLN A 23 -11.97 4.61 -5.80
N ALA A 24 -10.88 3.89 -6.05
CA ALA A 24 -10.90 2.66 -6.85
C ALA A 24 -11.80 1.59 -6.21
N ILE A 25 -11.75 1.44 -4.89
CA ILE A 25 -12.61 0.55 -4.12
C ILE A 25 -14.08 0.99 -4.27
N ALA A 26 -14.38 2.28 -4.07
CA ALA A 26 -15.74 2.79 -4.18
C ALA A 26 -16.35 2.54 -5.56
N TYR A 27 -15.57 2.68 -6.64
CA TYR A 27 -16.02 2.33 -7.99
C TYR A 27 -16.29 0.84 -8.16
N ALA A 28 -15.46 -0.01 -7.59
CA ALA A 28 -15.65 -1.47 -7.65
C ALA A 28 -16.90 -1.90 -6.87
N GLU A 29 -17.14 -1.34 -5.69
CA GLU A 29 -18.31 -1.61 -4.84
C GLU A 29 -19.61 -1.10 -5.48
N ALA A 30 -19.56 0.03 -6.19
CA ALA A 30 -20.70 0.57 -6.95
C ALA A 30 -21.02 -0.24 -8.22
N GLY A 31 -20.25 -1.29 -8.53
CA GLY A 31 -20.39 -2.09 -9.75
C GLY A 31 -19.81 -1.42 -11.01
N ASP A 32 -19.12 -0.29 -10.88
CA ASP A 32 -18.46 0.39 -11.99
C ASP A 32 -17.03 -0.16 -12.16
N VAL A 33 -16.96 -1.44 -12.52
CA VAL A 33 -15.72 -2.22 -12.64
C VAL A 33 -14.73 -1.55 -13.60
N GLY A 34 -15.21 -0.95 -14.68
CA GLY A 34 -14.35 -0.28 -15.66
C GLY A 34 -13.56 0.88 -15.06
N LYS A 35 -14.20 1.74 -14.26
CA LYS A 35 -13.53 2.87 -13.60
C LYS A 35 -12.57 2.39 -12.52
N GLY A 36 -12.97 1.39 -11.73
CA GLY A 36 -12.12 0.79 -10.72
C GLY A 36 -10.82 0.23 -11.32
N GLN A 37 -10.91 -0.49 -12.44
CA GLN A 37 -9.73 -1.02 -13.15
C GLN A 37 -8.81 0.07 -13.67
N ILE A 38 -9.36 1.16 -14.22
CA ILE A 38 -8.59 2.30 -14.71
C ILE A 38 -7.82 2.94 -13.54
N GLU A 39 -8.48 3.13 -12.41
CA GLU A 39 -7.85 3.76 -11.26
C GLU A 39 -6.74 2.87 -10.65
N LEU A 40 -6.97 1.56 -10.56
CA LEU A 40 -5.94 0.62 -10.13
C LEU A 40 -4.73 0.63 -11.08
N TYR A 41 -4.97 0.71 -12.39
CA TYR A 41 -3.90 0.87 -13.37
C TYR A 41 -3.11 2.17 -13.13
N ASN A 42 -3.80 3.29 -12.90
CA ASN A 42 -3.17 4.58 -12.63
C ASN A 42 -2.32 4.55 -11.35
N ILE A 43 -2.81 3.90 -10.28
CA ILE A 43 -2.05 3.69 -9.04
C ILE A 43 -0.76 2.90 -9.35
N SER A 44 -0.85 1.81 -10.12
CA SER A 44 0.32 1.00 -10.47
C SER A 44 1.36 1.79 -11.27
N GLN A 45 0.95 2.61 -12.23
CA GLN A 45 1.86 3.45 -13.00
C GLN A 45 2.57 4.48 -12.11
N ARG A 46 1.84 5.19 -11.26
CA ARG A 46 2.43 6.14 -10.29
C ARG A 46 3.38 5.44 -9.30
N ALA A 47 3.08 4.20 -8.90
CA ALA A 47 3.97 3.41 -8.07
C ALA A 47 5.30 3.07 -8.79
N LEU A 48 5.22 2.70 -10.06
CA LEU A 48 6.40 2.45 -10.91
C LEU A 48 7.23 3.72 -11.16
N GLU A 49 6.58 4.89 -11.20
CA GLU A 49 7.23 6.21 -11.26
C GLU A 49 7.88 6.62 -9.93
N GLY A 50 7.72 5.84 -8.88
CA GLY A 50 8.37 6.09 -7.60
C GLY A 50 7.60 6.99 -6.63
N GLN A 51 6.28 7.18 -6.82
CA GLN A 51 5.47 7.98 -5.90
C GLN A 51 5.19 7.19 -4.60
N PRO A 52 5.64 7.65 -3.42
CA PRO A 52 5.57 6.85 -2.18
C PRO A 52 4.15 6.45 -1.78
N LYS A 53 3.18 7.36 -1.92
CA LYS A 53 1.76 7.07 -1.65
C LYS A 53 1.28 5.91 -2.54
N SER A 54 1.49 6.03 -3.85
CA SER A 54 1.02 5.04 -4.82
C SER A 54 1.75 3.70 -4.67
N MET A 55 3.03 3.70 -4.30
CA MET A 55 3.75 2.47 -3.93
C MET A 55 3.08 1.77 -2.74
N CYS A 56 2.68 2.53 -1.72
CA CYS A 56 2.02 1.99 -0.54
C CYS A 56 0.64 1.42 -0.87
N GLU A 57 -0.14 2.12 -1.68
CA GLU A 57 -1.43 1.68 -2.16
C GLU A 57 -1.29 0.42 -3.02
N PHE A 58 -0.34 0.40 -3.95
CA PHE A 58 -0.07 -0.76 -4.80
C PHE A 58 0.33 -2.00 -3.99
N GLY A 59 1.20 -1.85 -3.00
CA GLY A 59 1.50 -2.92 -2.05
C GLY A 59 0.25 -3.43 -1.32
N THR A 60 -0.66 -2.54 -0.93
CA THR A 60 -1.91 -2.91 -0.26
C THR A 60 -2.85 -3.70 -1.17
N MET A 61 -2.83 -3.45 -2.48
CA MET A 61 -3.61 -4.21 -3.46
C MET A 61 -3.21 -5.69 -3.50
N TYR A 62 -1.93 -6.02 -3.30
CA TYR A 62 -1.45 -7.40 -3.20
C TYR A 62 -1.93 -8.14 -1.94
N LYS A 63 -2.40 -7.42 -0.92
CA LYS A 63 -2.93 -8.02 0.33
C LYS A 63 -4.41 -8.36 0.27
N LYS A 64 -5.17 -7.75 -0.64
CA LYS A 64 -6.62 -7.85 -0.65
C LYS A 64 -7.12 -8.60 -1.89
N GLU A 65 -8.17 -9.42 -1.69
CA GLU A 65 -8.92 -10.00 -2.80
C GLU A 65 -9.69 -8.92 -3.58
N GLY A 66 -9.98 -9.18 -4.84
CA GLY A 66 -10.88 -8.36 -5.64
C GLY A 66 -10.22 -7.28 -6.48
N TYR A 67 -8.90 -7.12 -6.42
CA TYR A 67 -8.19 -6.09 -7.21
C TYR A 67 -7.61 -6.59 -8.54
N TRP A 68 -8.07 -7.73 -9.04
CA TRP A 68 -7.53 -8.35 -10.28
C TRP A 68 -6.02 -8.58 -10.27
N ILE A 69 -5.42 -8.57 -9.09
CA ILE A 69 -4.01 -8.89 -8.84
C ILE A 69 -3.97 -10.20 -8.07
N VAL A 70 -3.06 -11.09 -8.41
CA VAL A 70 -2.80 -12.29 -7.63
C VAL A 70 -2.25 -11.89 -6.27
N GLN A 71 -2.90 -12.32 -5.20
CA GLN A 71 -2.45 -12.02 -3.84
C GLN A 71 -1.02 -12.51 -3.60
N SER A 72 -0.21 -11.67 -2.99
CA SER A 72 1.17 -11.95 -2.65
C SER A 72 1.60 -11.10 -1.46
N ASP A 73 1.75 -11.73 -0.32
CA ASP A 73 2.27 -11.06 0.88
C ASP A 73 3.70 -10.55 0.66
N LYS A 74 4.49 -11.30 -0.13
CA LYS A 74 5.85 -10.90 -0.47
C LYS A 74 5.88 -9.61 -1.29
N ASP A 75 5.10 -9.57 -2.38
CA ASP A 75 5.07 -8.37 -3.23
C ASP A 75 4.50 -7.16 -2.47
N ALA A 76 3.50 -7.37 -1.61
CA ALA A 76 2.98 -6.34 -0.73
C ALA A 76 4.09 -5.75 0.16
N SER A 77 4.85 -6.62 0.83
CA SER A 77 5.94 -6.19 1.72
C SER A 77 7.08 -5.51 0.97
N ASP A 78 7.43 -5.97 -0.23
CA ASP A 78 8.45 -5.36 -1.07
C ASP A 78 8.05 -3.91 -1.47
N TRP A 79 6.78 -3.68 -1.85
CA TRP A 79 6.28 -2.35 -2.16
C TRP A 79 6.16 -1.44 -0.94
N TRP A 80 5.70 -1.98 0.20
CA TRP A 80 5.64 -1.21 1.44
C TRP A 80 7.03 -0.80 1.93
N LEU A 81 8.04 -1.68 1.81
CA LEU A 81 9.41 -1.34 2.20
C LEU A 81 9.94 -0.17 1.37
N LYS A 82 9.81 -0.22 0.05
CA LYS A 82 10.23 0.87 -0.84
C LYS A 82 9.58 2.21 -0.46
N SER A 83 8.26 2.21 -0.22
CA SER A 83 7.53 3.41 0.18
C SER A 83 7.95 3.92 1.58
N ALA A 84 8.17 3.01 2.52
CA ALA A 84 8.60 3.33 3.88
C ALA A 84 10.00 3.95 3.93
N GLU A 85 10.93 3.48 3.09
CA GLU A 85 12.28 4.04 2.91
C GLU A 85 12.24 5.48 2.41
N MET A 86 11.21 5.85 1.65
CA MET A 86 10.95 7.22 1.22
C MET A 86 10.21 8.06 2.27
N GLY A 87 10.00 7.54 3.48
CA GLY A 87 9.43 8.27 4.61
C GLY A 87 7.90 8.27 4.68
N TYR A 88 7.19 7.47 3.87
CA TYR A 88 5.74 7.46 3.88
C TYR A 88 5.19 6.69 5.09
N ALA A 89 4.62 7.42 6.06
CA ALA A 89 4.18 6.89 7.35
C ALA A 89 3.21 5.70 7.29
N PRO A 90 2.19 5.68 6.42
CA PRO A 90 1.33 4.51 6.30
C PRO A 90 2.10 3.24 5.99
N CYS A 91 3.10 3.32 5.11
CA CYS A 91 3.92 2.18 4.76
C CYS A 91 5.01 1.85 5.79
N GLN A 92 5.51 2.83 6.54
CA GLN A 92 6.34 2.56 7.73
C GLN A 92 5.58 1.72 8.75
N PHE A 93 4.29 2.03 8.98
CA PHE A 93 3.41 1.22 9.81
C PHE A 93 3.17 -0.18 9.23
N ASN A 94 2.83 -0.28 7.95
CA ASN A 94 2.54 -1.56 7.30
C ASN A 94 3.76 -2.50 7.32
N ILE A 95 4.94 -2.01 6.96
CA ILE A 95 6.15 -2.83 6.95
C ILE A 95 6.62 -3.19 8.36
N GLY A 96 6.47 -2.28 9.32
CA GLY A 96 6.73 -2.57 10.73
C GLY A 96 5.85 -3.71 11.25
N THR A 97 4.57 -3.69 10.90
CA THR A 97 3.65 -4.78 11.23
C THR A 97 4.00 -6.08 10.47
N ALA A 98 4.39 -5.99 9.21
CA ALA A 98 4.82 -7.15 8.43
C ALA A 98 6.04 -7.86 9.04
N TYR A 99 7.06 -7.11 9.48
CA TYR A 99 8.19 -7.67 10.23
C TYR A 99 7.78 -8.28 11.57
N LEU A 100 6.80 -7.68 12.27
CA LEU A 100 6.32 -8.16 13.57
C LEU A 100 5.71 -9.56 13.48
N ILE A 101 4.91 -9.81 12.43
CA ILE A 101 4.17 -11.06 12.26
C ILE A 101 4.78 -12.03 11.24
N GLY A 102 5.76 -11.58 10.46
CA GLY A 102 6.37 -12.39 9.39
C GLY A 102 5.48 -12.52 8.15
N SER A 103 4.75 -11.46 7.77
CA SER A 103 3.85 -11.51 6.60
C SER A 103 4.59 -11.05 5.33
N GLY A 104 4.89 -12.00 4.45
CA GLY A 104 5.62 -11.75 3.19
C GLY A 104 7.10 -11.40 3.35
N ILE A 105 7.58 -11.34 4.58
CA ILE A 105 8.95 -11.05 4.96
C ILE A 105 9.30 -11.85 6.22
N GLU A 106 10.57 -12.20 6.40
CA GLU A 106 11.01 -12.90 7.61
C GLU A 106 10.72 -12.05 8.86
N LYS A 107 10.16 -12.70 9.90
CA LYS A 107 9.88 -12.05 11.18
C LYS A 107 11.16 -11.49 11.80
N ASP A 108 11.15 -10.21 12.15
CA ASP A 108 12.30 -9.51 12.75
C ASP A 108 11.78 -8.41 13.68
N LEU A 109 11.87 -8.65 14.99
CA LEU A 109 11.34 -7.72 16.00
C LEU A 109 12.15 -6.42 16.08
N SER A 110 13.45 -6.47 15.79
CA SER A 110 14.28 -5.26 15.76
C SER A 110 13.91 -4.35 14.59
N LYS A 111 13.64 -4.92 13.41
CA LYS A 111 13.13 -4.17 12.26
C LYS A 111 11.69 -3.69 12.48
N ALA A 112 10.85 -4.51 13.10
CA ALA A 112 9.50 -4.10 13.49
C ALA A 112 9.55 -2.87 14.39
N LYS A 113 10.37 -2.90 15.45
CA LYS A 113 10.63 -1.76 16.32
C LYS A 113 11.05 -0.52 15.54
N TYR A 114 12.07 -0.65 14.70
CA TYR A 114 12.61 0.46 13.90
C TYR A 114 11.51 1.13 13.05
N TRP A 115 10.76 0.35 12.29
CA TRP A 115 9.76 0.90 11.38
C TRP A 115 8.52 1.45 12.09
N LEU A 116 8.06 0.79 13.16
CA LEU A 116 6.97 1.29 13.98
C LEU A 116 7.37 2.60 14.70
N GLN A 117 8.62 2.72 15.17
CA GLN A 117 9.10 3.98 15.75
C GLN A 117 9.10 5.10 14.70
N LYS A 118 9.55 4.82 13.46
CA LYS A 118 9.45 5.78 12.35
C LYS A 118 8.02 6.26 12.10
N ALA A 119 7.05 5.33 12.14
CA ALA A 119 5.63 5.66 11.99
C ALA A 119 5.10 6.48 13.18
N ILE A 120 5.59 6.23 14.40
CA ILE A 120 5.25 7.00 15.61
C ILE A 120 5.74 8.45 15.49
N ASP A 121 6.95 8.65 15.03
CA ASP A 121 7.61 9.96 14.92
C ASP A 121 7.07 10.80 13.75
N ASN A 122 6.25 10.19 12.89
CA ASN A 122 5.70 10.87 11.72
C ASN A 122 4.49 11.73 12.07
N THR A 123 4.22 12.75 11.26
CA THR A 123 3.11 13.70 11.45
C THR A 123 1.72 13.12 11.13
N TYR A 124 1.63 11.93 10.54
CA TYR A 124 0.36 11.25 10.25
C TYR A 124 -0.25 10.64 11.51
N GLU A 125 -1.05 11.44 12.24
CA GLU A 125 -1.60 11.11 13.55
C GLU A 125 -2.27 9.73 13.63
N LYS A 126 -3.04 9.34 12.62
CA LYS A 126 -3.72 8.03 12.56
C LYS A 126 -2.73 6.87 12.70
N TYR A 127 -1.66 6.88 11.91
CA TYR A 127 -0.67 5.79 11.90
C TYR A 127 0.26 5.86 13.10
N SER A 128 0.61 7.06 13.56
CA SER A 128 1.35 7.27 14.80
C SER A 128 0.62 6.68 16.01
N LYS A 129 -0.68 6.93 16.15
CA LYS A 129 -1.49 6.34 17.24
C LYS A 129 -1.55 4.82 17.14
N SER A 130 -1.81 4.28 15.96
CA SER A 130 -1.87 2.83 15.75
C SER A 130 -0.54 2.15 16.04
N ALA A 131 0.56 2.75 15.60
CA ALA A 131 1.91 2.24 15.85
C ALA A 131 2.26 2.22 17.34
N LYS A 132 1.90 3.27 18.09
CA LYS A 132 2.09 3.33 19.56
C LYS A 132 1.39 2.17 20.26
N VAL A 133 0.15 1.86 19.87
CA VAL A 133 -0.61 0.75 20.46
C VAL A 133 0.08 -0.58 20.18
N ILE A 134 0.48 -0.85 18.94
CA ILE A 134 1.18 -2.09 18.59
C ILE A 134 2.53 -2.18 19.29
N TYR A 135 3.29 -1.09 19.33
CA TYR A 135 4.58 -1.01 19.99
C TYR A 135 4.48 -1.38 21.49
N ALA A 136 3.49 -0.83 22.17
CA ALA A 136 3.26 -1.10 23.59
C ALA A 136 2.78 -2.54 23.86
N ILE A 137 1.83 -3.06 23.05
CA ILE A 137 1.31 -4.43 23.22
C ILE A 137 2.40 -5.48 23.06
N HIS A 138 3.35 -5.26 22.15
CA HIS A 138 4.41 -6.22 21.86
C HIS A 138 5.71 -5.95 22.63
N GLU A 139 5.70 -4.99 23.57
CA GLU A 139 6.85 -4.65 24.43
C GLU A 139 8.15 -4.47 23.61
N LEU A 140 8.05 -3.77 22.48
CA LEU A 140 9.14 -3.67 21.53
C LEU A 140 10.38 -2.92 22.07
N ASP A 141 10.28 -2.26 23.21
CA ASP A 141 11.43 -1.68 23.91
C ASP A 141 12.48 -2.72 24.34
N ASN A 142 12.06 -3.98 24.42
CA ASN A 142 12.94 -5.08 24.84
C ASN A 142 13.83 -5.65 23.70
N TYR A 143 13.71 -5.11 22.47
CA TYR A 143 14.42 -5.61 21.28
C TYR A 143 15.33 -4.58 20.58
#